data_55082d4e11b785ec753ebbc08a169cc3
#
_entry.id   55082d4e11b785ec753ebbc08a169cc3
#
_cell.length_a   1.000
_cell.length_b   1.000
_cell.length_c   1.000
_cell.angle_alpha   90.00
_cell.angle_beta   90.00
_cell.angle_gamma   90.00
#
_symmetry.space_group_name_H-M   'P 1'
#
loop_
_entity.id
_entity.type
_entity.pdbx_description
1 polymer ?
#
loop_
_entity_poly.entity_id
_entity_poly.type
_entity_poly.pdbx_seq_one_letter_code
_entity_poly.pdbx_strand_id
1 'polypeptide(L)'
;MGPNLVEYLKYEAENTGIAWITFNRPERRNALMGNSQEKGTVAKVGEYMRAADDDPDVRVIVLTGEGQGFCSGADMRRDNDPSVLGENFIGNRDHTESPDLTRQHFFHGFTQLHRDISLIRKPTIAMINGAAVGSGMDMALHC
;
A
#
# COMPACT_ATOMS: atom_id res chain seq x y z
N MET A 1 1.08 22.13 -5.13
CA MET A 1 1.94 20.94 -4.94
C MET A 1 1.08 19.88 -4.29
N GLY A 2 0.85 18.74 -4.93
CA GLY A 2 0.16 17.61 -4.31
C GLY A 2 0.98 17.05 -3.15
N PRO A 3 0.36 16.32 -2.21
CA PRO A 3 1.07 15.72 -1.10
C PRO A 3 2.16 14.77 -1.60
N ASN A 4 3.31 14.82 -0.95
CA ASN A 4 4.42 13.92 -1.27
C ASN A 4 4.07 12.52 -0.74
N LEU A 5 3.67 11.60 -1.61
CA LEU A 5 3.24 10.26 -1.23
C LEU A 5 4.35 9.46 -0.52
N VAL A 6 5.60 9.86 -0.64
CA VAL A 6 6.72 9.28 0.11
C VAL A 6 6.58 9.53 1.61
N GLU A 7 5.86 10.58 2.02
CA GLU A 7 5.61 10.87 3.44
C GLU A 7 4.61 9.88 4.08
N TYR A 8 3.75 9.24 3.27
CA TYR A 8 2.71 8.33 3.76
C TYR A 8 3.15 6.87 3.86
N LEU A 9 4.38 6.58 3.42
CA LEU A 9 4.99 5.25 3.51
C LEU A 9 6.49 5.42 3.76
N LYS A 10 6.99 4.88 4.87
CA LYS A 10 8.42 4.87 5.20
C LYS A 10 9.03 3.55 4.80
N TYR A 11 10.26 3.59 4.32
CA TYR A 11 11.11 2.42 4.09
C TYR A 11 12.44 2.61 4.80
N GLU A 12 12.82 1.66 5.63
CA GLU A 12 14.09 1.66 6.37
C GLU A 12 14.67 0.25 6.33
N ALA A 13 15.91 0.12 5.87
CA ALA A 13 16.68 -1.12 5.96
C ALA A 13 17.77 -0.98 7.03
N GLU A 14 17.72 -1.87 8.01
CA GLU A 14 18.67 -1.88 9.12
C GLU A 14 19.88 -2.77 8.84
N ASN A 15 21.01 -2.45 9.43
CA ASN A 15 22.23 -3.30 9.38
C ASN A 15 22.00 -4.71 9.98
N THR A 16 20.88 -4.91 10.68
CA THR A 16 20.46 -6.22 11.21
C THR A 16 19.89 -7.15 10.15
N GLY A 17 19.65 -6.66 8.93
CA GLY A 17 19.00 -7.36 7.83
C GLY A 17 17.49 -7.31 7.89
N ILE A 18 16.90 -6.38 8.64
CA ILE A 18 15.47 -6.13 8.70
C ILE A 18 15.15 -4.94 7.81
N ALA A 19 14.23 -5.11 6.88
CA ALA A 19 13.62 -4.00 6.13
C ALA A 19 12.22 -3.71 6.69
N TRP A 20 12.01 -2.48 7.10
CA TRP A 20 10.75 -1.98 7.62
C TRP A 20 10.01 -1.21 6.53
N ILE A 21 8.75 -1.57 6.31
CA ILE A 21 7.81 -0.83 5.47
C ILE A 21 6.68 -0.37 6.39
N THR A 22 6.60 0.92 6.67
CA THR A 22 5.67 1.47 7.65
C THR A 22 4.66 2.38 6.98
N PHE A 23 3.38 2.05 7.08
CA PHE A 23 2.29 2.98 6.74
C PHE A 23 2.35 4.18 7.66
N ASN A 24 2.48 5.38 7.13
CA ASN A 24 2.74 6.60 7.89
C ASN A 24 1.69 7.68 7.62
N ARG A 25 0.43 7.33 7.91
CA ARG A 25 -0.70 8.24 7.82
C ARG A 25 -1.66 8.00 8.99
N PRO A 26 -1.15 8.09 10.26
CA PRO A 26 -1.90 7.69 11.45
C PRO A 26 -3.18 8.51 11.66
N GLU A 27 -3.20 9.81 11.28
CA GLU A 27 -4.37 10.68 11.33
C GLU A 27 -5.53 10.20 10.45
N ARG A 28 -5.25 9.29 9.52
CA ARG A 28 -6.20 8.64 8.62
C ARG A 28 -6.23 7.12 8.79
N ARG A 29 -5.77 6.63 9.96
CA ARG A 29 -5.69 5.20 10.27
C ARG A 29 -4.94 4.41 9.19
N ASN A 30 -3.91 5.02 8.62
CA ASN A 30 -3.08 4.45 7.57
C ASN A 30 -3.86 4.02 6.32
N ALA A 31 -4.93 4.76 5.96
CA ALA A 31 -5.68 4.51 4.74
C ALA A 31 -4.79 4.68 3.49
N LEU A 32 -4.94 3.75 2.55
CA LEU A 32 -4.16 3.68 1.32
C LEU A 32 -4.69 4.68 0.29
N MET A 33 -3.79 5.48 -0.27
CA MET A 33 -4.10 6.44 -1.31
C MET A 33 -3.73 5.88 -2.69
N GLY A 34 -4.66 6.02 -3.63
CA GLY A 34 -4.44 5.63 -5.03
C GLY A 34 -4.27 4.13 -5.23
N ASN A 35 -4.79 3.64 -6.32
CA ASN A 35 -4.67 2.25 -6.73
C ASN A 35 -3.97 2.09 -8.08
N SER A 36 -3.42 3.17 -8.66
CA SER A 36 -2.74 3.11 -9.95
C SER A 36 -1.35 2.48 -9.80
N GLN A 37 -0.92 1.77 -10.84
CA GLN A 37 0.41 1.13 -10.88
C GLN A 37 1.58 2.11 -10.75
N GLU A 38 1.36 3.38 -11.04
CA GLU A 38 2.42 4.38 -11.10
C GLU A 38 2.38 5.41 -9.96
N LYS A 39 1.24 5.53 -9.29
CA LYS A 39 1.02 6.58 -8.27
C LYS A 39 0.21 6.05 -7.10
N GLY A 40 0.56 6.48 -5.91
CA GLY A 40 -0.15 6.15 -4.69
C GLY A 40 0.60 5.20 -3.76
N THR A 41 0.07 5.06 -2.56
CA THR A 41 0.70 4.21 -1.52
C THR A 41 0.66 2.72 -1.89
N VAL A 42 -0.35 2.27 -2.64
CA VAL A 42 -0.47 0.87 -3.09
C VAL A 42 0.69 0.47 -3.99
N ALA A 43 0.98 1.28 -5.02
CA ALA A 43 2.11 1.04 -5.92
C ALA A 43 3.44 1.09 -5.16
N LYS A 44 3.57 2.03 -4.22
CA LYS A 44 4.79 2.23 -3.45
C LYS A 44 5.08 1.09 -2.47
N VAL A 45 4.05 0.48 -1.86
CA VAL A 45 4.23 -0.74 -1.06
C VAL A 45 4.86 -1.84 -1.92
N GLY A 46 4.31 -2.12 -3.10
CA GLY A 46 4.86 -3.13 -4.01
C GLY A 46 6.29 -2.82 -4.45
N GLU A 47 6.61 -1.55 -4.71
CA GLU A 47 7.97 -1.10 -5.04
C GLU A 47 8.95 -1.39 -3.90
N TYR A 48 8.60 -0.99 -2.67
CA TYR A 48 9.46 -1.21 -1.50
C TYR A 48 9.62 -2.70 -1.16
N MET A 49 8.55 -3.50 -1.30
CA MET A 49 8.63 -4.95 -1.10
C MET A 49 9.61 -5.58 -2.10
N ARG A 50 9.54 -5.23 -3.38
CA ARG A 50 10.48 -5.73 -4.39
C ARG A 50 11.90 -5.23 -4.16
N ALA A 51 12.09 -3.96 -3.83
CA ALA A 51 13.40 -3.41 -3.50
C ALA A 51 14.05 -4.15 -2.32
N ALA A 52 13.29 -4.42 -1.27
CA ALA A 52 13.77 -5.19 -0.12
C ALA A 52 14.06 -6.66 -0.47
N ASP A 53 13.27 -7.27 -1.36
CA ASP A 53 13.49 -8.63 -1.82
C ASP A 53 14.77 -8.77 -2.63
N ASP A 54 15.12 -7.75 -3.41
CA ASP A 54 16.32 -7.75 -4.27
C ASP A 54 17.59 -7.28 -3.51
N ASP A 55 17.47 -6.64 -2.36
CA ASP A 55 18.61 -6.16 -1.56
C ASP A 55 19.31 -7.34 -0.86
N PRO A 56 20.59 -7.65 -1.16
CA PRO A 56 21.31 -8.79 -0.57
C PRO A 56 21.52 -8.66 0.94
N ASP A 57 21.48 -7.46 1.49
CA ASP A 57 21.68 -7.21 2.92
C ASP A 57 20.38 -7.39 3.72
N VAL A 58 19.21 -7.42 3.08
CA VAL A 58 17.92 -7.68 3.71
C VAL A 58 17.67 -9.19 3.82
N ARG A 59 17.24 -9.65 4.99
CA ARG A 59 16.91 -11.04 5.29
C ARG A 59 15.44 -11.28 5.61
N VAL A 60 14.75 -10.25 6.10
CA VAL A 60 13.33 -10.28 6.46
C VAL A 60 12.69 -8.92 6.20
N ILE A 61 11.45 -8.92 5.77
CA ILE A 61 10.67 -7.70 5.49
C ILE A 61 9.54 -7.63 6.51
N VAL A 62 9.41 -6.50 7.19
CA VAL A 62 8.35 -6.25 8.18
C VAL A 62 7.44 -5.15 7.67
N LEU A 63 6.15 -5.44 7.59
CA LEU A 63 5.10 -4.47 7.24
C LEU A 63 4.35 -4.07 8.52
N THR A 64 4.23 -2.78 8.79
CA THR A 64 3.56 -2.27 9.99
C THR A 64 2.88 -0.92 9.74
N GLY A 65 2.19 -0.38 10.73
CA GLY A 65 1.56 0.93 10.70
C GLY A 65 2.05 1.87 11.80
N GLU A 66 2.19 3.14 11.49
CA GLU A 66 2.45 4.17 12.49
C GLU A 66 1.21 4.41 13.36
N GLY A 67 1.42 4.67 14.67
CA GLY A 67 0.34 4.99 15.60
C GLY A 67 -0.49 3.79 16.05
N GLN A 68 -1.81 3.96 16.13
CA GLN A 68 -2.73 3.01 16.77
C GLN A 68 -3.38 2.01 15.79
N GLY A 69 -3.04 2.03 14.52
CA GLY A 69 -3.64 1.16 13.51
C GLY A 69 -2.63 0.61 12.53
N PHE A 70 -2.86 -0.61 12.05
CA PHE A 70 -2.06 -1.16 10.97
C PHE A 70 -2.40 -0.47 9.64
N CYS A 71 -3.59 -0.72 9.10
CA CYS A 71 -4.05 -0.13 7.86
C CYS A 71 -5.57 -0.30 7.72
N SER A 72 -6.29 0.79 7.47
CA SER A 72 -7.75 0.76 7.30
C SER A 72 -8.23 0.45 5.88
N GLY A 73 -7.32 0.07 4.99
CA GLY A 73 -7.65 -0.24 3.60
C GLY A 73 -7.72 1.00 2.71
N ALA A 74 -8.42 0.91 1.59
CA ALA A 74 -8.53 2.00 0.62
C ALA A 74 -9.18 3.25 1.24
N ASP A 75 -8.61 4.43 0.98
CA ASP A 75 -9.22 5.71 1.38
C ASP A 75 -10.46 5.98 0.49
N MET A 76 -11.64 5.86 1.07
CA MET A 76 -12.93 5.99 0.36
C MET A 76 -13.48 7.42 0.31
N ARG A 77 -12.70 8.41 0.75
CA ARG A 77 -13.19 9.78 0.81
C ARG A 77 -13.08 10.49 -0.54
N ARG A 78 -14.05 11.37 -0.80
CA ARG A 78 -14.13 12.17 -2.02
C ARG A 78 -13.29 13.44 -2.00
N ASP A 79 -12.71 13.80 -0.84
CA ASP A 79 -11.88 14.99 -0.65
C ASP A 79 -10.40 14.78 -1.05
N ASN A 80 -10.08 13.60 -1.54
CA ASN A 80 -8.75 13.30 -2.04
C ASN A 80 -8.53 13.97 -3.41
N ASP A 81 -7.41 14.68 -3.55
CA ASP A 81 -7.07 15.39 -4.78
C ASP A 81 -6.88 14.39 -5.95
N PRO A 82 -7.69 14.49 -7.03
CA PRO A 82 -7.55 13.60 -8.18
C PRO A 82 -6.17 13.65 -8.85
N SER A 83 -5.47 14.79 -8.76
CA SER A 83 -4.11 14.92 -9.31
C SER A 83 -3.08 14.04 -8.61
N VAL A 84 -3.37 13.66 -7.36
CA VAL A 84 -2.52 12.80 -6.52
C VAL A 84 -2.90 11.34 -6.64
N LEU A 85 -4.19 11.06 -6.81
CA LEU A 85 -4.75 9.71 -6.75
C LEU A 85 -4.90 9.06 -8.13
N GLY A 86 -4.75 9.85 -9.20
CA GLY A 86 -5.12 9.45 -10.55
C GLY A 86 -6.63 9.53 -10.76
N GLU A 87 -7.05 9.62 -12.01
CA GLU A 87 -8.47 9.80 -12.41
C GLU A 87 -9.37 8.63 -12.01
N ASN A 88 -8.79 7.50 -11.61
CA ASN A 88 -9.46 6.21 -11.42
C ASN A 88 -9.49 5.75 -9.96
N PHE A 89 -9.45 6.67 -9.02
CA PHE A 89 -9.57 6.33 -7.60
C PHE A 89 -10.98 5.86 -7.26
N ILE A 90 -11.12 4.80 -6.45
CA ILE A 90 -12.41 4.18 -6.08
C ILE A 90 -13.43 5.19 -5.53
N GLY A 91 -12.96 6.23 -4.82
CA GLY A 91 -13.81 7.29 -4.26
C GLY A 91 -14.27 8.37 -5.25
N ASN A 92 -13.63 8.47 -6.42
CA ASN A 92 -13.90 9.51 -7.42
C ASN A 92 -14.66 8.97 -8.63
N ARG A 93 -15.30 7.81 -8.51
CA ARG A 93 -16.09 7.23 -9.60
C ARG A 93 -17.35 8.07 -9.87
N ASP A 94 -17.36 8.69 -11.01
CA ASP A 94 -18.61 8.96 -11.67
C ASP A 94 -19.23 7.60 -12.04
N HIS A 95 -20.47 7.35 -11.65
CA HIS A 95 -21.20 6.09 -11.92
C HIS A 95 -21.35 5.75 -13.40
N THR A 96 -20.68 6.52 -14.28
CA THR A 96 -20.66 6.38 -15.73
C THR A 96 -19.52 5.49 -16.26
N GLU A 97 -18.54 5.09 -15.40
CA GLU A 97 -17.50 4.18 -15.85
C GLU A 97 -18.04 2.78 -16.17
N SER A 98 -17.56 2.23 -17.27
CA SER A 98 -17.92 0.86 -17.62
C SER A 98 -17.45 -0.13 -16.57
N PRO A 99 -18.20 -1.22 -16.30
CA PRO A 99 -17.77 -2.27 -15.37
C PRO A 99 -16.39 -2.85 -15.70
N ASP A 100 -15.98 -2.83 -16.96
CA ASP A 100 -14.70 -3.33 -17.45
C ASP A 100 -13.53 -2.44 -17.02
N LEU A 101 -13.67 -1.13 -17.08
CA LEU A 101 -12.65 -0.20 -16.58
C LEU A 101 -12.49 -0.34 -15.05
N THR A 102 -13.60 -0.43 -14.34
CA THR A 102 -13.60 -0.69 -12.90
C THR A 102 -12.83 -1.97 -12.53
N ARG A 103 -13.08 -3.04 -13.29
CA ARG A 103 -12.40 -4.32 -13.09
C ARG A 103 -10.92 -4.26 -13.42
N GLN A 104 -10.52 -3.60 -14.50
CA GLN A 104 -9.13 -3.39 -14.87
C GLN A 104 -8.36 -2.63 -13.78
N HIS A 105 -8.92 -1.53 -13.26
CA HIS A 105 -8.30 -0.73 -12.20
C HIS A 105 -8.11 -1.53 -10.91
N PHE A 106 -9.08 -2.37 -10.56
CA PHE A 106 -8.97 -3.25 -9.40
C PHE A 106 -7.88 -4.30 -9.58
N PHE A 107 -7.81 -4.93 -10.75
CA PHE A 107 -6.78 -5.93 -11.07
C PHE A 107 -5.37 -5.35 -11.12
N HIS A 108 -5.22 -4.15 -11.68
CA HIS A 108 -3.90 -3.51 -11.81
C HIS A 108 -3.42 -2.81 -10.54
N GLY A 109 -4.29 -2.62 -9.54
CA GLY A 109 -3.96 -2.01 -8.26
C GLY A 109 -3.76 -3.05 -7.15
N PHE A 110 -4.80 -3.26 -6.37
CA PHE A 110 -4.75 -4.11 -5.17
C PHE A 110 -4.43 -5.57 -5.47
N THR A 111 -5.04 -6.16 -6.49
CA THR A 111 -4.78 -7.57 -6.85
C THR A 111 -3.32 -7.78 -7.25
N GLN A 112 -2.73 -6.83 -7.99
CA GLN A 112 -1.32 -6.91 -8.33
C GLN A 112 -0.44 -6.79 -7.09
N LEU A 113 -0.75 -5.89 -6.16
CA LEU A 113 -0.03 -5.76 -4.91
C LEU A 113 -0.04 -7.07 -4.09
N HIS A 114 -1.20 -7.70 -3.93
CA HIS A 114 -1.31 -8.95 -3.18
C HIS A 114 -0.49 -10.07 -3.85
N ARG A 115 -0.53 -10.13 -5.17
CA ARG A 115 0.30 -11.05 -5.93
C ARG A 115 1.79 -10.77 -5.74
N ASP A 116 2.19 -9.50 -5.79
CA ASP A 116 3.58 -9.11 -5.60
C ASP A 116 4.09 -9.53 -4.21
N ILE A 117 3.30 -9.30 -3.16
CA ILE A 117 3.65 -9.75 -1.79
C ILE A 117 3.82 -11.27 -1.74
N SER A 118 2.88 -12.02 -2.33
CA SER A 118 2.94 -13.50 -2.35
C SER A 118 4.12 -14.06 -3.14
N LEU A 119 4.74 -13.27 -4.02
CA LEU A 119 5.91 -13.67 -4.82
C LEU A 119 7.25 -13.24 -4.20
N ILE A 120 7.24 -12.54 -3.08
CA ILE A 120 8.45 -12.19 -2.32
C ILE A 120 9.12 -13.47 -1.84
N ARG A 121 10.42 -13.58 -2.10
CA ARG A 121 11.23 -14.77 -1.77
C ARG A 121 11.68 -14.80 -0.31
N LYS A 122 11.81 -13.62 0.29
CA LYS A 122 12.23 -13.46 1.68
C LYS A 122 11.04 -13.63 2.64
N PRO A 123 11.27 -14.07 3.88
CA PRO A 123 10.23 -14.04 4.91
C PRO A 123 9.64 -12.64 5.05
N THR A 124 8.31 -12.56 5.04
CA THR A 124 7.54 -11.35 5.28
C THR A 124 6.74 -11.47 6.57
N ILE A 125 6.66 -10.42 7.34
CA ILE A 125 5.95 -10.37 8.62
C ILE A 125 5.02 -9.16 8.63
N ALA A 126 3.72 -9.40 8.82
CA ALA A 126 2.80 -8.34 9.17
C ALA A 126 2.82 -8.12 10.68
N MET A 127 3.48 -7.07 11.14
CA MET A 127 3.44 -6.64 12.54
C MET A 127 2.21 -5.76 12.77
N ILE A 128 1.09 -6.40 13.09
CA ILE A 128 -0.23 -5.76 13.22
C ILE A 128 -0.32 -5.08 14.59
N ASN A 129 -0.16 -3.76 14.61
CA ASN A 129 -0.20 -2.92 15.81
C ASN A 129 -1.60 -2.37 16.16
N GLY A 130 -2.63 -2.74 15.38
CA GLY A 130 -4.01 -2.32 15.59
C GLY A 130 -4.92 -2.72 14.45
N ALA A 131 -5.99 -1.99 14.20
CA ALA A 131 -6.98 -2.35 13.19
C ALA A 131 -6.35 -2.55 11.80
N ALA A 132 -6.64 -3.71 11.19
CA ALA A 132 -6.34 -4.06 9.80
C ALA A 132 -7.67 -4.36 9.08
N VAL A 133 -8.03 -3.58 8.07
CA VAL A 133 -9.34 -3.65 7.40
C VAL A 133 -9.19 -3.60 5.89
N GLY A 134 -10.06 -4.31 5.16
CA GLY A 134 -10.05 -4.35 3.70
C GLY A 134 -8.67 -4.72 3.16
N SER A 135 -8.13 -3.96 2.21
CA SER A 135 -6.80 -4.23 1.63
C SER A 135 -5.66 -4.21 2.65
N GLY A 136 -5.84 -3.56 3.81
CA GLY A 136 -4.88 -3.64 4.91
C GLY A 136 -4.84 -5.04 5.53
N MET A 137 -6.00 -5.66 5.74
CA MET A 137 -6.09 -7.04 6.20
C MET A 137 -5.60 -8.02 5.13
N ASP A 138 -5.96 -7.78 3.87
CA ASP A 138 -5.52 -8.64 2.76
C ASP A 138 -3.99 -8.69 2.67
N MET A 139 -3.32 -7.53 2.74
CA MET A 139 -1.85 -7.49 2.77
C MET A 139 -1.26 -8.26 3.95
N ALA A 140 -1.85 -8.12 5.13
CA ALA A 140 -1.39 -8.83 6.31
C ALA A 140 -1.50 -10.36 6.18
N LEU A 141 -2.53 -10.84 5.48
CA LEU A 141 -2.75 -12.28 5.23
C LEU A 141 -1.82 -12.84 4.13
N HIS A 142 -1.23 -11.98 3.30
CA HIS A 142 -0.28 -12.40 2.27
C HIS A 142 1.18 -12.38 2.77
N CYS A 143 1.44 -11.82 3.94
CA CYS A 143 2.71 -11.94 4.63
C CYS A 143 2.79 -13.31 5.32
#